data_653c5af73d7c8e1a4d1940c692f023b1
#
_entry.id   653c5af73d7c8e1a4d1940c692f023b1
#
_cell.length_a   1.000
_cell.length_b   1.000
_cell.length_c   1.000
_cell.angle_alpha   90.00
_cell.angle_beta   90.00
_cell.angle_gamma   90.00
#
_symmetry.space_group_name_H-M   'P 1'
#
loop_
_entity.id
_entity.type
_entity.pdbx_description
1 polymer ?
#
loop_
_entity_poly.entity_id
_entity_poly.type
_entity_poly.pdbx_seq_one_letter_code
_entity_poly.pdbx_strand_id
1 'polypeptide(L)'
;MNIIWIAPPAAGKGTYSSLLKEKYGFNHISAGDALREQVSLGTEIGKEVKEIIEKGEMVDDNLMKRLIEAKLKTLDLSVPFMMDGYPRKINQAHDYEEILKKLNIDVDKVIYID
;
A
#
# COMPACT_ATOMS: atom_id res chain seq x y z
N MET A 1 -14.45 -4.80 5.39
CA MET A 1 -14.51 -3.77 4.33
C MET A 1 -13.12 -3.33 3.96
N ASN A 2 -12.77 -3.45 2.70
CA ASN A 2 -11.45 -3.10 2.18
C ASN A 2 -11.58 -1.91 1.23
N ILE A 3 -10.84 -0.86 1.48
CA ILE A 3 -10.98 0.41 0.76
C ILE A 3 -9.65 0.80 0.12
N ILE A 4 -9.69 1.17 -1.16
CA ILE A 4 -8.54 1.73 -1.87
C ILE A 4 -8.73 3.25 -1.97
N TRP A 5 -7.71 4.00 -1.55
CA TRP A 5 -7.68 5.44 -1.70
C TRP A 5 -6.76 5.80 -2.85
N ILE A 6 -7.25 6.58 -3.78
CA ILE A 6 -6.47 7.09 -4.90
C ILE A 6 -6.56 8.61 -4.85
N ALA A 7 -5.44 9.26 -4.54
CA ALA A 7 -5.41 10.72 -4.37
C ALA A 7 -4.01 11.26 -4.64
N PRO A 8 -3.90 12.52 -5.12
CA PRO A 8 -2.61 13.20 -5.16
C PRO A 8 -2.05 13.38 -3.76
N PRO A 9 -0.71 13.42 -3.59
CA PRO A 9 -0.10 13.51 -2.26
C PRO A 9 -0.54 14.69 -1.39
N ALA A 10 -1.00 15.79 -2.00
CA ALA A 10 -1.35 17.01 -1.28
C ALA A 10 -2.86 17.18 -1.04
N ALA A 11 -3.66 16.14 -1.22
CA ALA A 11 -5.13 16.25 -1.19
C ALA A 11 -5.76 16.06 0.20
N GLY A 12 -4.97 16.13 1.28
CA GLY A 12 -5.49 16.00 2.64
C GLY A 12 -5.89 14.57 3.03
N LYS A 13 -5.49 13.57 2.25
CA LYS A 13 -5.84 12.16 2.51
C LYS A 13 -5.33 11.65 3.85
N GLY A 14 -4.23 12.18 4.37
CA GLY A 14 -3.71 11.81 5.67
C GLY A 14 -4.68 12.14 6.80
N THR A 15 -5.35 13.29 6.71
CA THR A 15 -6.35 13.69 7.69
C THR A 15 -7.56 12.76 7.64
N TYR A 16 -8.06 12.47 6.46
CA TYR A 16 -9.19 11.54 6.28
C TYR A 16 -8.85 10.14 6.78
N SER A 17 -7.66 9.64 6.45
CA SER A 17 -7.23 8.32 6.89
C SER A 17 -7.16 8.21 8.41
N SER A 18 -6.63 9.25 9.06
CA SER A 18 -6.55 9.30 10.53
C SER A 18 -7.93 9.30 11.16
N LEU A 19 -8.86 10.09 10.63
CA LEU A 19 -10.23 10.16 11.13
C LEU A 19 -10.95 8.81 10.97
N LEU A 20 -10.81 8.16 9.82
CA LEU A 20 -11.44 6.87 9.56
C LEU A 20 -10.86 5.78 10.45
N LYS A 21 -9.56 5.77 10.65
CA LYS A 21 -8.90 4.82 11.55
C LYS A 21 -9.40 4.99 12.99
N GLU A 22 -9.43 6.22 13.46
CA GLU A 22 -9.85 6.55 14.82
C GLU A 22 -11.32 6.23 15.04
N LYS A 23 -12.18 6.60 14.10
CA LYS A 23 -13.62 6.47 14.24
C LYS A 23 -14.15 5.08 13.95
N TYR A 24 -13.56 4.37 12.96
CA TYR A 24 -14.08 3.09 12.46
C TYR A 24 -13.12 1.92 12.65
N GLY A 25 -11.95 2.14 13.23
CA GLY A 25 -11.01 1.06 13.49
C GLY A 25 -10.32 0.49 12.24
N PHE A 26 -10.28 1.22 11.14
CA PHE A 26 -9.61 0.78 9.93
C PHE A 26 -8.11 0.84 10.07
N ASN A 27 -7.40 -0.17 9.56
CA ASN A 27 -5.96 -0.11 9.40
C ASN A 27 -5.62 0.73 8.17
N HIS A 28 -4.69 1.65 8.32
CA HIS A 28 -4.20 2.47 7.22
C HIS A 28 -2.85 1.92 6.74
N ILE A 29 -2.78 1.55 5.46
CA ILE A 29 -1.56 1.05 4.85
C ILE A 29 -1.09 2.06 3.82
N SER A 30 0.06 2.67 4.08
CA SER A 30 0.71 3.58 3.13
C SER A 30 1.83 2.83 2.41
N ALA A 31 1.83 2.88 1.08
CA ALA A 31 2.88 2.26 0.29
C ALA A 31 4.25 2.84 0.63
N GLY A 32 4.34 4.16 0.84
CA GLY A 32 5.57 4.81 1.24
C GLY A 32 6.07 4.35 2.61
N ASP A 33 5.16 4.22 3.58
CA ASP A 33 5.51 3.73 4.91
C ASP A 33 5.95 2.27 4.86
N ALA A 34 5.30 1.44 4.03
CA ALA A 34 5.69 0.06 3.85
C ALA A 34 7.10 -0.07 3.27
N LEU A 35 7.47 0.81 2.32
CA LEU A 35 8.84 0.88 1.79
C LEU A 35 9.85 1.18 2.90
N ARG A 36 9.58 2.23 3.67
CA ARG A 36 10.47 2.64 4.76
C ARG A 36 10.60 1.58 5.84
N GLU A 37 9.52 0.89 6.14
CA GLU A 37 9.52 -0.22 7.09
C GLU A 37 10.45 -1.35 6.65
N GLN A 38 10.36 -1.77 5.39
CA GLN A 38 11.22 -2.83 4.86
C GLN A 38 12.69 -2.43 4.89
N VAL A 39 13.02 -1.19 4.52
CA VAL A 39 14.38 -0.68 4.60
C VAL A 39 14.90 -0.71 6.04
N SER A 40 14.09 -0.26 6.98
CA SER A 40 14.43 -0.22 8.40
C SER A 40 14.66 -1.62 8.98
N LEU A 41 13.84 -2.60 8.56
CA LEU A 41 13.97 -3.97 9.04
C LEU A 41 15.12 -4.74 8.38
N GLY A 42 15.70 -4.22 7.29
CA GLY A 42 16.80 -4.85 6.59
C GLY A 42 16.43 -6.16 5.89
N THR A 43 15.17 -6.31 5.48
CA THR A 43 14.71 -7.47 4.71
C THR A 43 15.35 -7.50 3.33
N GLU A 44 15.20 -8.61 2.59
CA GLU A 44 15.70 -8.67 1.20
C GLU A 44 15.07 -7.58 0.34
N ILE A 45 13.76 -7.39 0.46
CA ILE A 45 13.04 -6.31 -0.24
C ILE A 45 13.60 -4.96 0.18
N GLY A 46 13.83 -4.75 1.47
CA GLY A 46 14.39 -3.50 1.99
C GLY A 46 15.78 -3.21 1.47
N LYS A 47 16.62 -4.22 1.32
CA LYS A 47 17.96 -4.08 0.75
C LYS A 47 17.91 -3.68 -0.72
N GLU A 48 17.01 -4.31 -1.49
CA GLU A 48 16.80 -3.96 -2.91
C GLU A 48 16.30 -2.52 -3.05
N VAL A 49 15.33 -2.12 -2.23
CA VAL A 49 14.79 -0.75 -2.22
C VAL A 49 15.88 0.26 -1.89
N LYS A 50 16.65 -0.01 -0.85
CA LYS A 50 17.72 0.89 -0.41
C LYS A 50 18.75 1.12 -1.52
N GLU A 51 19.17 0.04 -2.20
CA GLU A 51 20.12 0.11 -3.29
C GLU A 51 19.59 0.97 -4.45
N ILE A 52 18.32 0.77 -4.81
CA ILE A 52 17.67 1.54 -5.88
C ILE A 52 17.61 3.02 -5.52
N ILE A 53 17.21 3.34 -4.30
CA ILE A 53 17.11 4.74 -3.82
C ILE A 53 18.50 5.40 -3.80
N GLU A 54 19.52 4.69 -3.33
CA GLU A 54 20.88 5.21 -3.27
C GLU A 54 21.46 5.53 -4.66
N LYS A 55 21.01 4.79 -5.68
CA LYS A 55 21.37 5.05 -7.08
C LYS A 55 20.54 6.17 -7.71
N GLY A 56 19.58 6.74 -7.00
CA GLY A 56 18.67 7.76 -7.53
C GLY A 56 17.64 7.22 -8.50
N GLU A 57 17.40 5.92 -8.53
CA GLU A 57 16.41 5.29 -9.38
C GLU A 57 15.06 5.19 -8.67
N MET A 58 14.00 4.94 -9.42
CA MET A 58 12.66 4.72 -8.87
C MET A 58 12.42 3.23 -8.65
N VAL A 59 11.66 2.90 -7.61
CA VAL A 59 11.24 1.53 -7.33
C VAL A 59 10.28 1.09 -8.45
N ASP A 60 10.59 -0.04 -9.10
CA ASP A 60 9.78 -0.53 -10.21
C ASP A 60 8.49 -1.21 -9.73
N ASP A 61 7.58 -1.47 -10.69
CA ASP A 61 6.27 -2.05 -10.40
C ASP A 61 6.36 -3.45 -9.80
N ASN A 62 7.31 -4.25 -10.25
CA ASN A 62 7.50 -5.62 -9.75
C ASN A 62 7.94 -5.62 -8.29
N LEU A 63 8.85 -4.73 -7.93
CA LEU A 63 9.30 -4.61 -6.54
C LEU A 63 8.18 -4.06 -5.65
N MET A 64 7.40 -3.09 -6.15
CA MET A 64 6.23 -2.60 -5.43
C MET A 64 5.20 -3.71 -5.20
N LYS A 65 4.94 -4.54 -6.21
CA LYS A 65 4.04 -5.69 -6.08
C LYS A 65 4.50 -6.63 -4.96
N ARG A 66 5.78 -6.97 -4.94
CA ARG A 66 6.36 -7.84 -3.91
C ARG A 66 6.23 -7.20 -2.52
N LEU A 67 6.49 -5.91 -2.42
CA LEU A 67 6.38 -5.15 -1.19
C LEU A 67 4.95 -5.17 -0.63
N ILE A 68 3.97 -4.85 -1.48
CA ILE A 68 2.57 -4.78 -1.07
C ILE A 68 2.06 -6.17 -0.68
N GLU A 69 2.40 -7.19 -1.45
CA GLU A 69 2.03 -8.56 -1.10
C GLU A 69 2.60 -8.97 0.27
N ALA A 70 3.87 -8.67 0.53
CA ALA A 70 4.50 -8.97 1.81
C ALA A 70 3.81 -8.23 2.96
N LYS A 71 3.42 -6.97 2.75
CA LYS A 71 2.71 -6.19 3.77
C LYS A 71 1.34 -6.77 4.07
N LEU A 72 0.56 -7.09 3.04
CA LEU A 72 -0.78 -7.63 3.21
C LEU A 72 -0.78 -8.99 3.93
N LYS A 73 0.25 -9.81 3.72
CA LYS A 73 0.41 -11.08 4.41
C LYS A 73 0.61 -10.94 5.92
N THR A 74 1.06 -9.78 6.39
CA THR A 74 1.27 -9.54 7.82
C THR A 74 0.04 -9.04 8.55
N LEU A 75 -1.04 -8.72 7.82
CA LEU A 75 -2.24 -8.13 8.39
C LEU A 75 -3.19 -9.17 8.93
N ASP A 76 -3.95 -8.77 9.95
CA ASP A 76 -5.14 -9.50 10.37
C ASP A 76 -6.26 -9.12 9.41
N LEU A 77 -6.60 -10.02 8.49
CA LEU A 77 -7.59 -9.77 7.45
C LEU A 77 -9.03 -9.73 7.97
N SER A 78 -9.25 -10.01 9.25
CA SER A 78 -10.56 -9.80 9.88
C SER A 78 -10.82 -8.32 10.18
N VAL A 79 -9.79 -7.49 10.16
CA VAL A 79 -9.88 -6.06 10.38
C VAL A 79 -9.85 -5.33 9.04
N PRO A 80 -10.81 -4.40 8.78
CA PRO A 80 -10.81 -3.63 7.54
C PRO A 80 -9.53 -2.81 7.39
N PHE A 81 -9.09 -2.59 6.15
CA PHE A 81 -7.92 -1.77 5.88
C PHE A 81 -8.15 -0.83 4.71
N MET A 82 -7.35 0.25 4.67
CA MET A 82 -7.32 1.22 3.59
C MET A 82 -5.92 1.22 2.98
N MET A 83 -5.85 1.13 1.65
CA MET A 83 -4.59 1.20 0.92
C MET A 83 -4.40 2.61 0.38
N ASP A 84 -3.28 3.24 0.73
CA ASP A 84 -2.94 4.60 0.34
C ASP A 84 -1.64 4.61 -0.47
N GLY A 85 -1.66 5.28 -1.61
CA GLY A 85 -0.49 5.44 -2.45
C GLY A 85 -0.22 4.28 -3.41
N TYR A 86 -1.11 3.30 -3.49
CA TYR A 86 -1.00 2.16 -4.38
C TYR A 86 -2.40 1.57 -4.62
N PRO A 87 -2.81 1.23 -5.82
CA PRO A 87 -2.09 1.43 -7.09
C PRO A 87 -2.15 2.88 -7.57
N ARG A 88 -1.17 3.30 -8.38
CA ARG A 88 -1.11 4.64 -8.95
C ARG A 88 -1.25 4.67 -10.47
N LYS A 89 -1.15 3.51 -11.11
CA LYS A 89 -1.25 3.37 -12.57
C LYS A 89 -1.85 2.02 -12.92
N ILE A 90 -2.24 1.87 -14.18
CA ILE A 90 -2.97 0.69 -14.67
C ILE A 90 -2.22 -0.61 -14.39
N ASN A 91 -0.92 -0.64 -14.66
CA ASN A 91 -0.11 -1.85 -14.41
C ASN A 91 -0.14 -2.26 -12.95
N GLN A 92 -0.03 -1.29 -12.05
CA GLN A 92 -0.12 -1.54 -10.62
C GLN A 92 -1.51 -1.98 -10.19
N ALA A 93 -2.55 -1.47 -10.84
CA ALA A 93 -3.92 -1.89 -10.55
C ALA A 93 -4.11 -3.38 -10.87
N HIS A 94 -3.56 -3.85 -12.00
CA HIS A 94 -3.58 -5.27 -12.34
C HIS A 94 -2.78 -6.11 -11.35
N ASP A 95 -1.61 -5.65 -10.95
CA ASP A 95 -0.78 -6.31 -9.95
C ASP A 95 -1.51 -6.44 -8.62
N TYR A 96 -2.15 -5.36 -8.20
CA TYR A 96 -2.92 -5.34 -6.94
C TYR A 96 -4.10 -6.32 -6.99
N GLU A 97 -4.80 -6.36 -8.11
CA GLU A 97 -5.89 -7.31 -8.31
C GLU A 97 -5.41 -8.76 -8.18
N GLU A 98 -4.26 -9.08 -8.76
CA GLU A 98 -3.64 -10.41 -8.64
C GLU A 98 -3.29 -10.74 -7.18
N ILE A 99 -2.72 -9.78 -6.44
CA ILE A 99 -2.40 -9.96 -5.03
C ILE A 99 -3.66 -10.26 -4.22
N LEU A 100 -4.71 -9.48 -4.44
CA LEU A 100 -5.96 -9.64 -3.71
C LEU A 100 -6.59 -11.01 -3.97
N LYS A 101 -6.58 -11.47 -5.23
CA LYS A 101 -7.09 -12.80 -5.57
C LYS A 101 -6.27 -13.90 -4.91
N LYS A 102 -4.96 -13.78 -4.92
CA LYS A 102 -4.06 -14.75 -4.31
C LYS A 102 -4.29 -14.89 -2.82
N LEU A 103 -4.59 -13.80 -2.14
CA LEU A 103 -4.82 -13.76 -0.69
C LEU A 103 -6.30 -13.91 -0.31
N ASN A 104 -7.19 -14.08 -1.28
CA ASN A 104 -8.65 -14.16 -1.08
C ASN A 104 -9.22 -12.93 -0.37
N ILE A 105 -8.79 -11.75 -0.80
CA ILE A 105 -9.26 -10.47 -0.26
C ILE A 105 -10.19 -9.80 -1.26
N ASP A 106 -11.38 -9.40 -0.80
CA ASP A 106 -12.32 -8.63 -1.62
C ASP A 106 -12.17 -7.14 -1.33
N VAL A 107 -12.23 -6.32 -2.39
CA VAL A 107 -12.25 -4.86 -2.26
C VAL A 107 -13.69 -4.39 -2.35
N ASP A 108 -14.17 -3.76 -1.29
CA ASP A 108 -15.56 -3.29 -1.20
C ASP A 108 -15.75 -1.92 -1.82
N LYS A 109 -14.71 -1.10 -1.84
CA LYS A 109 -14.86 0.28 -2.30
C LYS A 109 -13.54 0.90 -2.75
N VAL A 110 -13.59 1.66 -3.85
CA VAL A 110 -12.49 2.50 -4.33
C VAL A 110 -12.90 3.95 -4.15
N ILE A 111 -12.08 4.74 -3.46
CA ILE A 111 -12.37 6.15 -3.21
C ILE A 111 -11.31 7.01 -3.90
N TYR A 112 -11.78 7.95 -4.74
CA TYR A 112 -10.93 8.93 -5.41
C TYR A 112 -11.05 10.26 -4.67
N ILE A 113 -9.92 10.86 -4.32
CA ILE A 113 -9.86 12.17 -3.69
C ILE A 113 -9.06 13.10 -4.59
N ASP A 114 -9.67 14.14 -5.07
CA ASP A 114 -9.02 15.13 -5.93
C ASP A 114 -8.35 16.23 -5.09
#